data_0f8775c9850b63e3d5fd4913ed6e59ef
#
_entry.id   0f8775c9850b63e3d5fd4913ed6e59ef
#
_cell.length_a   1.000
_cell.length_b   1.000
_cell.length_c   1.000
_cell.angle_alpha   90.00
_cell.angle_beta   90.00
_cell.angle_gamma   90.00
#
_symmetry.space_group_name_H-M   'P 1'
#
loop_
_entity.id
_entity.type
_entity.pdbx_description
1 polymer ?
#
loop_
_entity_poly.entity_id
_entity_poly.type
_entity_poly.pdbx_seq_one_letter_code
_entity_poly.pdbx_strand_id
1 'polypeptide(L)'
;MRERRLLLACAGWLALTGPLAAAPLPPPGYEADMSGDEAGLWMQVDKAEAALKVAPNIVRDPALNAYVQGLVCRLAGEYCDTLRVYIVETPEFNAAAMPNGAIMVNTGLLLRMQNEAQLAFVLGHEITHFLHRHTLEHMRMAVHTGSVLAVIGLATAAAGVGYAGSAVNTLGVGAIYSNSRDEERDADANGFQIAMNKGYAPDQAPAVWRFMVAEDKAREHSGRIAFLADHPQSEERLATLQKAADSARSTRSDWTENADLYRKIATPFLSRWIEDELARGEPRESVVLFQRLSAADPANALYQYGLGEAYRRRNMKDDAPQAIAAYRAALACAEPPAEAWRGIGLVAMKSGDRPQAKDAFTAYRAHAPDAADKAMIDFYLTQL
;
A
#
# COMPACT_ATOMS: atom_id res chain seq x y z
N MET A 1 9.16 -12.40 -80.68
CA MET A 1 9.49 -12.57 -79.23
C MET A 1 8.46 -11.82 -78.42
N ARG A 2 7.55 -12.56 -77.75
CA ARG A 2 6.44 -11.98 -76.92
C ARG A 2 6.79 -12.21 -75.43
N GLU A 3 7.08 -11.14 -74.70
CA GLU A 3 7.24 -11.18 -73.25
C GLU A 3 5.88 -11.36 -72.62
N ARG A 4 5.70 -12.38 -71.81
CA ARG A 4 4.57 -12.60 -70.93
C ARG A 4 4.91 -12.00 -69.59
N ARG A 5 4.21 -10.91 -69.15
CA ARG A 5 4.24 -10.39 -67.80
C ARG A 5 3.31 -11.22 -66.94
N LEU A 6 3.87 -11.91 -65.94
CA LEU A 6 3.11 -12.51 -64.86
C LEU A 6 2.69 -11.40 -63.87
N LEU A 7 1.39 -11.23 -63.70
CA LEU A 7 0.81 -10.44 -62.59
C LEU A 7 0.65 -11.37 -61.38
N LEU A 8 1.47 -11.15 -60.34
CA LEU A 8 1.24 -11.72 -59.00
C LEU A 8 0.14 -10.94 -58.32
N ALA A 9 -1.01 -11.56 -58.08
CA ALA A 9 -2.07 -11.05 -57.22
C ALA A 9 -1.69 -11.31 -55.77
N CYS A 10 -1.28 -10.27 -55.02
CA CYS A 10 -1.18 -10.33 -53.58
C CYS A 10 -2.59 -10.23 -52.98
N ALA A 11 -3.15 -11.37 -52.56
CA ALA A 11 -4.34 -11.40 -51.74
C ALA A 11 -3.94 -10.94 -50.33
N GLY A 12 -4.29 -9.68 -49.99
CA GLY A 12 -4.13 -9.14 -48.63
C GLY A 12 -5.13 -9.82 -47.71
N TRP A 13 -4.63 -10.52 -46.71
CA TRP A 13 -5.40 -10.97 -45.58
C TRP A 13 -5.62 -9.75 -44.67
N LEU A 14 -6.81 -9.12 -44.73
CA LEU A 14 -7.30 -8.25 -43.70
C LEU A 14 -7.65 -9.12 -42.49
N ALA A 15 -6.75 -9.18 -41.52
CA ALA A 15 -7.08 -9.67 -40.19
C ALA A 15 -8.08 -8.70 -39.56
N LEU A 16 -9.32 -9.10 -39.48
CA LEU A 16 -10.35 -8.44 -38.65
C LEU A 16 -9.95 -8.62 -37.18
N THR A 17 -9.17 -7.69 -36.63
CA THR A 17 -9.04 -7.52 -35.19
C THR A 17 -10.30 -6.81 -34.69
N GLY A 18 -11.36 -7.57 -34.51
CA GLY A 18 -12.47 -7.12 -33.69
C GLY A 18 -11.98 -6.92 -32.24
N PRO A 19 -12.59 -5.99 -31.46
CA PRO A 19 -12.24 -5.90 -30.05
C PRO A 19 -12.48 -7.27 -29.42
N LEU A 20 -11.46 -7.81 -28.74
CA LEU A 20 -11.66 -8.98 -27.89
C LEU A 20 -12.77 -8.61 -26.91
N ALA A 21 -13.91 -9.29 -27.00
CA ALA A 21 -14.94 -9.17 -26.01
C ALA A 21 -14.34 -9.60 -24.65
N ALA A 22 -14.39 -8.73 -23.66
CA ALA A 22 -13.96 -9.07 -22.32
C ALA A 22 -14.67 -10.37 -21.88
N ALA A 23 -13.92 -11.28 -21.26
CA ALA A 23 -14.52 -12.50 -20.73
C ALA A 23 -15.63 -12.15 -19.74
N PRO A 24 -16.76 -12.89 -19.71
CA PRO A 24 -17.83 -12.63 -18.76
C PRO A 24 -17.30 -12.76 -17.33
N LEU A 25 -17.71 -11.84 -16.46
CA LEU A 25 -17.36 -11.91 -15.04
C LEU A 25 -17.84 -13.23 -14.44
N PRO A 26 -17.07 -13.85 -13.51
CA PRO A 26 -17.54 -15.03 -12.80
C PRO A 26 -18.81 -14.67 -12.01
N PRO A 27 -19.81 -15.56 -11.92
CA PRO A 27 -20.99 -15.29 -11.08
C PRO A 27 -20.60 -15.17 -9.61
N PRO A 28 -21.36 -14.41 -8.79
CA PRO A 28 -21.17 -14.40 -7.35
C PRO A 28 -21.19 -15.83 -6.78
N GLY A 29 -20.24 -16.15 -5.89
CA GLY A 29 -20.11 -17.49 -5.35
C GLY A 29 -19.53 -18.53 -6.32
N TYR A 30 -18.89 -18.09 -7.41
CA TYR A 30 -18.21 -18.99 -8.34
C TYR A 30 -17.19 -19.87 -7.61
N GLU A 31 -17.28 -21.17 -7.85
CA GLU A 31 -16.29 -22.16 -7.44
C GLU A 31 -15.64 -22.77 -8.69
N ALA A 32 -14.33 -23.05 -8.59
CA ALA A 32 -13.60 -23.63 -9.70
C ALA A 32 -14.11 -25.03 -10.05
N ASP A 33 -14.20 -25.33 -11.34
CA ASP A 33 -14.50 -26.70 -11.80
C ASP A 33 -13.35 -27.64 -11.38
N MET A 34 -13.68 -28.62 -10.53
CA MET A 34 -12.74 -29.59 -9.98
C MET A 34 -12.11 -30.51 -11.01
N SER A 35 -12.61 -30.55 -12.24
CA SER A 35 -12.04 -31.32 -13.36
C SER A 35 -11.02 -30.51 -14.18
N GLY A 36 -10.93 -29.19 -13.97
CA GLY A 36 -10.07 -28.29 -14.72
C GLY A 36 -8.71 -28.02 -14.06
N ASP A 37 -7.83 -27.34 -14.79
CA ASP A 37 -6.54 -26.83 -14.28
C ASP A 37 -6.71 -25.82 -13.15
N GLU A 38 -7.81 -25.08 -13.18
CA GLU A 38 -8.16 -24.05 -12.22
C GLU A 38 -8.30 -24.61 -10.80
N ALA A 39 -8.87 -25.82 -10.63
CA ALA A 39 -9.00 -26.45 -9.32
C ALA A 39 -7.65 -26.64 -8.60
N GLY A 40 -6.63 -27.04 -9.34
CA GLY A 40 -5.26 -27.16 -8.80
C GLY A 40 -4.68 -25.83 -8.35
N LEU A 41 -4.94 -24.76 -9.08
CA LEU A 41 -4.51 -23.40 -8.71
C LEU A 41 -5.25 -22.89 -7.48
N TRP A 42 -6.57 -23.07 -7.42
CA TRP A 42 -7.37 -22.72 -6.23
C TRP A 42 -6.90 -23.43 -4.98
N MET A 43 -6.61 -24.73 -5.08
CA MET A 43 -6.06 -25.48 -3.93
C MET A 43 -4.77 -24.86 -3.38
N GLN A 44 -3.89 -24.30 -4.22
CA GLN A 44 -2.68 -23.63 -3.75
C GLN A 44 -3.02 -22.29 -3.09
N VAL A 45 -3.96 -21.54 -3.63
CA VAL A 45 -4.42 -20.26 -3.07
C VAL A 45 -5.13 -20.51 -1.71
N ASP A 46 -5.95 -21.54 -1.60
CA ASP A 46 -6.61 -21.91 -0.35
C ASP A 46 -5.62 -22.31 0.75
N LYS A 47 -4.53 -23.01 0.40
CA LYS A 47 -3.43 -23.28 1.32
C LYS A 47 -2.74 -21.99 1.77
N ALA A 48 -2.51 -21.05 0.84
CA ALA A 48 -1.93 -19.76 1.17
C ALA A 48 -2.86 -18.97 2.10
N GLU A 49 -4.15 -18.93 1.83
CA GLU A 49 -5.15 -18.28 2.70
C GLU A 49 -5.21 -18.95 4.07
N ALA A 50 -5.18 -20.30 4.15
CA ALA A 50 -5.15 -21.01 5.41
C ALA A 50 -3.91 -20.67 6.26
N ALA A 51 -2.74 -20.55 5.64
CA ALA A 51 -1.52 -20.11 6.29
C ALA A 51 -1.62 -18.64 6.75
N LEU A 52 -2.20 -17.77 5.92
CA LEU A 52 -2.42 -16.36 6.24
C LEU A 52 -3.31 -16.20 7.48
N LYS A 53 -4.40 -16.96 7.60
CA LYS A 53 -5.34 -16.94 8.74
C LYS A 53 -4.67 -17.15 10.10
N VAL A 54 -3.59 -17.92 10.13
CA VAL A 54 -2.87 -18.26 11.37
C VAL A 54 -1.54 -17.51 11.51
N ALA A 55 -1.18 -16.67 10.56
CA ALA A 55 0.07 -15.92 10.57
C ALA A 55 0.15 -14.98 11.79
N PRO A 56 1.34 -14.84 12.43
CA PRO A 56 1.49 -14.03 13.63
C PRO A 56 1.28 -12.55 13.42
N ASN A 57 1.45 -12.07 12.20
CA ASN A 57 1.31 -10.67 11.77
C ASN A 57 -0.08 -10.33 11.20
N ILE A 58 -1.08 -11.19 11.37
CA ILE A 58 -2.47 -10.86 11.05
C ILE A 58 -3.05 -9.98 12.15
N VAL A 59 -3.55 -8.80 11.75
CA VAL A 59 -4.26 -7.89 12.63
C VAL A 59 -5.64 -8.46 12.95
N ARG A 60 -5.90 -8.71 14.24
CA ARG A 60 -7.14 -9.35 14.71
C ARG A 60 -8.10 -8.38 15.40
N ASP A 61 -7.86 -7.07 15.28
CA ASP A 61 -8.77 -6.07 15.86
C ASP A 61 -10.13 -6.14 15.15
N PRO A 62 -11.24 -6.39 15.89
CA PRO A 62 -12.55 -6.58 15.26
C PRO A 62 -13.09 -5.32 14.58
N ALA A 63 -12.80 -4.12 15.13
CA ALA A 63 -13.33 -2.86 14.59
C ALA A 63 -12.66 -2.51 13.27
N LEU A 64 -11.32 -2.63 13.20
CA LEU A 64 -10.57 -2.40 11.96
C LEU A 64 -10.94 -3.41 10.88
N ASN A 65 -11.01 -4.70 11.22
CA ASN A 65 -11.39 -5.74 10.26
C ASN A 65 -12.83 -5.54 9.75
N ALA A 66 -13.80 -5.26 10.64
CA ALA A 66 -15.17 -4.99 10.23
C ALA A 66 -15.29 -3.75 9.35
N TYR A 67 -14.49 -2.71 9.61
CA TYR A 67 -14.47 -1.49 8.80
C TYR A 67 -13.98 -1.77 7.38
N VAL A 68 -12.82 -2.41 7.22
CA VAL A 68 -12.25 -2.68 5.88
C VAL A 68 -13.09 -3.70 5.12
N GLN A 69 -13.56 -4.77 5.79
CA GLN A 69 -14.48 -5.73 5.18
C GLN A 69 -15.80 -5.06 4.75
N GLY A 70 -16.36 -4.18 5.57
CA GLY A 70 -17.56 -3.41 5.25
C GLY A 70 -17.37 -2.49 4.04
N LEU A 71 -16.18 -1.90 3.88
CA LEU A 71 -15.84 -1.09 2.70
C LEU A 71 -15.76 -1.97 1.45
N VAL A 72 -15.08 -3.11 1.52
CA VAL A 72 -15.02 -4.09 0.41
C VAL A 72 -16.43 -4.53 0.01
N CYS A 73 -17.30 -4.87 0.96
CA CYS A 73 -18.69 -5.26 0.69
C CYS A 73 -19.49 -4.14 0.02
N ARG A 74 -19.33 -2.89 0.46
CA ARG A 74 -19.98 -1.75 -0.21
C ARG A 74 -19.53 -1.58 -1.66
N LEU A 75 -18.23 -1.77 -1.93
CA LEU A 75 -17.68 -1.66 -3.27
C LEU A 75 -18.11 -2.81 -4.18
N ALA A 76 -17.98 -4.04 -3.70
CA ALA A 76 -18.17 -5.26 -4.45
C ALA A 76 -19.65 -5.62 -4.68
N GLY A 77 -20.57 -5.11 -3.86
CA GLY A 77 -22.01 -5.40 -4.01
C GLY A 77 -22.33 -6.89 -3.83
N GLU A 78 -22.85 -7.53 -4.85
CA GLU A 78 -23.25 -8.94 -4.83
C GLU A 78 -22.09 -9.93 -4.62
N TYR A 79 -20.83 -9.50 -4.80
CA TYR A 79 -19.65 -10.31 -4.55
C TYR A 79 -19.16 -10.23 -3.10
N CYS A 80 -19.86 -9.53 -2.20
CA CYS A 80 -19.44 -9.35 -0.81
C CYS A 80 -19.11 -10.68 -0.10
N ASP A 81 -19.97 -11.66 -0.23
CA ASP A 81 -19.81 -12.97 0.44
C ASP A 81 -18.64 -13.80 -0.13
N THR A 82 -18.20 -13.47 -1.33
CA THR A 82 -17.03 -14.11 -1.97
C THR A 82 -15.72 -13.51 -1.49
N LEU A 83 -15.71 -12.22 -1.08
CA LEU A 83 -14.51 -11.48 -0.74
C LEU A 83 -14.25 -11.47 0.77
N ARG A 84 -13.03 -11.80 1.15
CA ARG A 84 -12.58 -11.89 2.56
C ARG A 84 -11.31 -11.08 2.76
N VAL A 85 -11.35 -10.13 3.69
CA VAL A 85 -10.22 -9.24 3.96
C VAL A 85 -9.31 -9.80 5.05
N TYR A 86 -8.01 -9.70 4.83
CA TYR A 86 -6.95 -10.01 5.78
C TYR A 86 -6.03 -8.81 5.91
N ILE A 87 -6.00 -8.18 7.08
CA ILE A 87 -5.09 -7.06 7.35
C ILE A 87 -3.78 -7.62 7.88
N VAL A 88 -2.69 -7.34 7.19
CA VAL A 88 -1.35 -7.85 7.49
C VAL A 88 -0.52 -6.73 8.09
N GLU A 89 0.03 -6.95 9.29
CA GLU A 89 0.94 -6.01 9.93
C GLU A 89 2.30 -6.05 9.21
N THR A 90 2.46 -5.12 8.31
CA THR A 90 3.69 -4.86 7.56
C THR A 90 3.69 -3.41 7.06
N PRO A 91 4.83 -2.70 7.17
CA PRO A 91 4.91 -1.29 6.80
C PRO A 91 4.96 -1.03 5.29
N GLU A 92 5.04 -2.07 4.46
CA GLU A 92 5.03 -1.90 3.01
C GLU A 92 3.65 -1.46 2.51
N PHE A 93 3.64 -0.49 1.60
CA PHE A 93 2.42 -0.15 0.87
C PHE A 93 2.08 -1.30 -0.08
N ASN A 94 1.05 -2.08 0.25
CA ASN A 94 0.53 -3.11 -0.65
C ASN A 94 -0.90 -3.52 -0.31
N ALA A 95 -1.64 -3.95 -1.32
CA ALA A 95 -2.84 -4.75 -1.25
C ALA A 95 -2.82 -5.73 -2.42
N ALA A 96 -3.49 -6.87 -2.30
CA ALA A 96 -3.58 -7.85 -3.38
C ALA A 96 -4.83 -8.71 -3.25
N ALA A 97 -5.55 -8.91 -4.35
CA ALA A 97 -6.67 -9.83 -4.43
C ALA A 97 -6.22 -11.19 -4.98
N MET A 98 -6.51 -12.24 -4.22
CA MET A 98 -6.26 -13.63 -4.64
C MET A 98 -7.43 -14.18 -5.48
N PRO A 99 -7.17 -15.17 -6.36
CA PRO A 99 -8.19 -15.75 -7.23
C PRO A 99 -9.41 -16.34 -6.50
N ASN A 100 -9.25 -16.80 -5.26
CA ASN A 100 -10.33 -17.34 -4.44
C ASN A 100 -11.12 -16.26 -3.64
N GLY A 101 -10.84 -14.97 -3.87
CA GLY A 101 -11.51 -13.84 -3.21
C GLY A 101 -10.92 -13.41 -1.87
N ALA A 102 -9.79 -13.95 -1.44
CA ALA A 102 -9.06 -13.39 -0.30
C ALA A 102 -8.35 -12.09 -0.73
N ILE A 103 -8.52 -11.03 0.04
CA ILE A 103 -7.88 -9.72 -0.18
C ILE A 103 -6.95 -9.44 0.99
N MET A 104 -5.66 -9.33 0.70
CA MET A 104 -4.67 -8.85 1.67
C MET A 104 -4.60 -7.33 1.63
N VAL A 105 -4.48 -6.70 2.81
CA VAL A 105 -4.30 -5.26 2.96
C VAL A 105 -3.22 -5.02 4.00
N ASN A 106 -2.11 -4.41 3.61
CA ASN A 106 -1.01 -4.13 4.51
C ASN A 106 -1.29 -2.89 5.38
N THR A 107 -0.81 -2.90 6.63
CA THR A 107 -0.91 -1.73 7.52
C THR A 107 -0.14 -0.51 6.99
N GLY A 108 0.93 -0.72 6.22
CA GLY A 108 1.65 0.36 5.55
C GLY A 108 0.82 1.09 4.49
N LEU A 109 -0.13 0.40 3.84
CA LEU A 109 -1.12 1.03 2.98
C LEU A 109 -2.08 1.86 3.83
N LEU A 110 -2.62 1.29 4.91
CA LEU A 110 -3.56 2.00 5.78
C LEU A 110 -2.93 3.26 6.40
N LEU A 111 -1.67 3.22 6.84
CA LEU A 111 -0.95 4.41 7.35
C LEU A 111 -0.93 5.55 6.32
N ARG A 112 -0.86 5.24 5.03
CA ARG A 112 -0.70 6.22 3.97
C ARG A 112 -2.01 6.87 3.52
N MET A 113 -3.16 6.27 3.81
CA MET A 113 -4.47 6.83 3.47
C MET A 113 -4.82 7.98 4.39
N GLN A 114 -5.43 9.02 3.83
CA GLN A 114 -5.92 10.19 4.56
C GLN A 114 -7.44 10.18 4.73
N ASN A 115 -8.13 9.37 3.93
CA ASN A 115 -9.58 9.26 3.95
C ASN A 115 -10.04 7.91 3.38
N GLU A 116 -11.33 7.59 3.58
CA GLU A 116 -11.94 6.35 3.09
C GLU A 116 -12.00 6.30 1.57
N ALA A 117 -12.13 7.44 0.88
CA ALA A 117 -12.19 7.46 -0.58
C ALA A 117 -10.87 6.96 -1.21
N GLN A 118 -9.71 7.35 -0.66
CA GLN A 118 -8.42 6.83 -1.10
C GLN A 118 -8.35 5.31 -0.96
N LEU A 119 -8.77 4.78 0.20
CA LEU A 119 -8.83 3.34 0.42
C LEU A 119 -9.82 2.66 -0.52
N ALA A 120 -10.96 3.28 -0.78
CA ALA A 120 -11.99 2.76 -1.69
C ALA A 120 -11.47 2.61 -3.13
N PHE A 121 -10.66 3.54 -3.63
CA PHE A 121 -10.06 3.43 -4.96
C PHE A 121 -9.04 2.29 -5.05
N VAL A 122 -8.19 2.12 -4.02
CA VAL A 122 -7.24 0.98 -4.00
C VAL A 122 -7.99 -0.34 -3.93
N LEU A 123 -8.98 -0.46 -3.04
CA LEU A 123 -9.76 -1.69 -2.92
C LEU A 123 -10.61 -1.96 -4.17
N GLY A 124 -11.15 -0.93 -4.83
CA GLY A 124 -11.86 -1.05 -6.10
C GLY A 124 -10.96 -1.58 -7.22
N HIS A 125 -9.71 -1.13 -7.26
CA HIS A 125 -8.68 -1.64 -8.16
C HIS A 125 -8.41 -3.14 -7.92
N GLU A 126 -8.22 -3.56 -6.66
CA GLU A 126 -8.01 -4.96 -6.28
C GLU A 126 -9.24 -5.84 -6.58
N ILE A 127 -10.43 -5.33 -6.30
CA ILE A 127 -11.68 -6.01 -6.64
C ILE A 127 -11.79 -6.23 -8.16
N THR A 128 -11.33 -5.28 -8.97
CA THR A 128 -11.32 -5.45 -10.44
C THR A 128 -10.37 -6.56 -10.86
N HIS A 129 -9.14 -6.63 -10.28
CA HIS A 129 -8.23 -7.73 -10.58
C HIS A 129 -8.84 -9.10 -10.26
N PHE A 130 -9.59 -9.20 -9.16
CA PHE A 130 -10.32 -10.41 -8.81
C PHE A 130 -11.43 -10.73 -9.83
N LEU A 131 -12.32 -9.77 -10.11
CA LEU A 131 -13.46 -9.95 -11.01
C LEU A 131 -13.05 -10.29 -12.44
N HIS A 132 -11.98 -9.67 -12.94
CA HIS A 132 -11.45 -9.90 -14.28
C HIS A 132 -10.42 -11.05 -14.31
N ARG A 133 -10.19 -11.73 -13.17
CA ARG A 133 -9.36 -12.93 -13.03
C ARG A 133 -7.90 -12.74 -13.44
N HIS A 134 -7.37 -11.53 -13.38
CA HIS A 134 -6.01 -11.21 -13.82
C HIS A 134 -4.97 -12.11 -13.13
N THR A 135 -5.00 -12.21 -11.80
CA THR A 135 -4.09 -13.05 -11.02
C THR A 135 -4.18 -14.53 -11.40
N LEU A 136 -5.38 -15.04 -11.68
CA LEU A 136 -5.58 -16.43 -12.10
C LEU A 136 -4.93 -16.70 -13.45
N GLU A 137 -5.08 -15.80 -14.42
CA GLU A 137 -4.45 -15.96 -15.75
C GLU A 137 -2.92 -15.92 -15.64
N HIS A 138 -2.37 -15.07 -14.77
CA HIS A 138 -0.92 -15.08 -14.50
C HIS A 138 -0.46 -16.39 -13.88
N MET A 139 -1.21 -16.96 -12.94
CA MET A 139 -0.91 -18.26 -12.36
C MET A 139 -0.94 -19.37 -13.42
N ARG A 140 -1.92 -19.37 -14.34
CA ARG A 140 -1.98 -20.30 -15.46
C ARG A 140 -0.75 -20.18 -16.35
N MET A 141 -0.36 -18.97 -16.74
CA MET A 141 0.85 -18.73 -17.54
C MET A 141 2.11 -19.22 -16.82
N ALA A 142 2.23 -18.97 -15.52
CA ALA A 142 3.36 -19.42 -14.71
C ALA A 142 3.48 -20.96 -14.69
N VAL A 143 2.38 -21.67 -14.56
CA VAL A 143 2.36 -23.14 -14.62
C VAL A 143 2.75 -23.64 -16.01
N HIS A 144 2.19 -23.08 -17.08
CA HIS A 144 2.51 -23.45 -18.46
C HIS A 144 3.99 -23.20 -18.82
N THR A 145 4.62 -22.20 -18.25
CA THR A 145 6.04 -21.88 -18.46
C THR A 145 6.99 -22.68 -17.56
N GLY A 146 6.46 -23.60 -16.75
CA GLY A 146 7.26 -24.44 -15.84
C GLY A 146 7.73 -23.74 -14.57
N SER A 147 7.21 -22.55 -14.27
CA SER A 147 7.55 -21.76 -13.08
C SER A 147 6.77 -22.21 -11.84
N VAL A 148 6.75 -23.52 -11.55
CA VAL A 148 6.06 -24.09 -10.38
C VAL A 148 6.54 -23.44 -9.06
N LEU A 149 7.80 -23.01 -8.99
CA LEU A 149 8.36 -22.28 -7.85
C LEU A 149 7.66 -20.95 -7.57
N ALA A 150 7.12 -20.29 -8.60
CA ALA A 150 6.38 -19.05 -8.47
C ALA A 150 5.04 -19.27 -7.73
N VAL A 151 4.34 -20.37 -8.02
CA VAL A 151 3.08 -20.73 -7.33
C VAL A 151 3.31 -21.10 -5.87
N ILE A 152 4.43 -21.77 -5.57
CA ILE A 152 4.82 -22.12 -4.18
C ILE A 152 5.23 -20.85 -3.41
N GLY A 153 5.90 -19.89 -4.07
CA GLY A 153 6.27 -18.60 -3.48
C GLY A 153 5.07 -17.77 -3.01
N LEU A 154 3.94 -17.87 -3.70
CA LEU A 154 2.68 -17.24 -3.32
C LEU A 154 2.21 -17.66 -1.92
N ALA A 155 2.22 -18.97 -1.65
CA ALA A 155 1.80 -19.52 -0.36
C ALA A 155 2.70 -19.06 0.80
N THR A 156 4.01 -18.92 0.55
CA THR A 156 4.98 -18.50 1.58
C THR A 156 4.98 -17.00 1.82
N ALA A 157 4.76 -16.19 0.79
CA ALA A 157 4.64 -14.74 0.92
C ALA A 157 3.38 -14.34 1.68
N ALA A 158 2.25 -14.96 1.36
CA ALA A 158 0.99 -14.75 2.07
C ALA A 158 1.08 -15.11 3.57
N ALA A 159 1.90 -16.12 3.91
CA ALA A 159 2.12 -16.53 5.31
C ALA A 159 3.09 -15.62 6.08
N GLY A 160 3.67 -14.59 5.46
CA GLY A 160 4.69 -13.73 6.10
C GLY A 160 6.00 -14.46 6.44
N VAL A 161 6.17 -15.71 6.01
CA VAL A 161 7.31 -16.57 6.33
C VAL A 161 8.54 -16.23 5.45
N GLY A 162 8.33 -15.44 4.39
CA GLY A 162 9.34 -15.14 3.37
C GLY A 162 10.34 -14.04 3.71
N TYR A 163 10.18 -13.30 4.79
CA TYR A 163 11.08 -12.17 5.14
C TYR A 163 12.48 -12.61 5.62
N ALA A 164 12.68 -13.87 5.89
CA ALA A 164 13.89 -14.34 6.55
C ALA A 164 14.87 -15.15 5.68
N GLY A 165 14.75 -15.15 4.34
CA GLY A 165 15.84 -15.92 3.77
C GLY A 165 15.95 -16.36 2.33
N SER A 166 15.25 -15.84 1.34
CA SER A 166 15.74 -16.07 -0.03
C SER A 166 15.24 -15.06 -1.07
N ALA A 167 16.20 -14.50 -1.79
CA ALA A 167 15.97 -13.73 -3.03
C ALA A 167 15.15 -14.50 -4.09
N VAL A 168 15.09 -15.83 -4.00
CA VAL A 168 14.31 -16.72 -4.87
C VAL A 168 12.81 -16.56 -4.66
N ASN A 169 12.35 -16.37 -3.41
CA ASN A 169 10.92 -16.18 -3.12
C ASN A 169 10.41 -14.83 -3.61
N THR A 170 11.21 -13.77 -3.51
CA THR A 170 10.81 -12.42 -3.92
C THR A 170 10.64 -12.29 -5.43
N LEU A 171 11.52 -12.94 -6.22
CA LEU A 171 11.44 -12.93 -7.68
C LEU A 171 10.29 -13.79 -8.22
N GLY A 172 9.96 -14.89 -7.54
CA GLY A 172 8.88 -15.79 -7.97
C GLY A 172 7.48 -15.22 -7.71
N VAL A 173 7.31 -14.53 -6.59
CA VAL A 173 6.04 -13.90 -6.19
C VAL A 173 5.75 -12.68 -7.06
N GLY A 174 6.73 -11.80 -7.27
CA GLY A 174 6.57 -10.63 -8.12
C GLY A 174 6.21 -10.99 -9.58
N ALA A 175 6.67 -12.13 -10.09
CA ALA A 175 6.33 -12.55 -11.46
C ALA A 175 4.86 -12.97 -11.63
N ILE A 176 4.19 -13.46 -10.57
CA ILE A 176 2.77 -13.85 -10.62
C ILE A 176 1.85 -12.63 -10.47
N TYR A 177 2.25 -11.64 -9.69
CA TYR A 177 1.46 -10.42 -9.47
C TYR A 177 1.82 -9.27 -10.42
N SER A 178 2.87 -9.41 -11.25
CA SER A 178 3.24 -8.38 -12.23
C SER A 178 2.22 -8.32 -13.34
N ASN A 179 1.20 -7.50 -13.16
CA ASN A 179 0.15 -7.27 -14.14
C ASN A 179 0.68 -6.58 -15.41
N SER A 180 0.05 -6.87 -16.53
CA SER A 180 0.32 -6.15 -17.77
C SER A 180 -0.21 -4.72 -17.70
N ARG A 181 0.31 -3.84 -18.56
CA ARG A 181 -0.17 -2.45 -18.63
C ARG A 181 -1.66 -2.35 -18.99
N ASP A 182 -2.17 -3.31 -19.74
CA ASP A 182 -3.57 -3.33 -20.16
C ASP A 182 -4.48 -3.75 -19.01
N GLU A 183 -4.10 -4.75 -18.23
CA GLU A 183 -4.78 -5.16 -16.99
C GLU A 183 -4.79 -4.04 -15.95
N GLU A 184 -3.69 -3.29 -15.85
CA GLU A 184 -3.61 -2.14 -14.96
C GLU A 184 -4.53 -0.99 -15.38
N ARG A 185 -4.63 -0.70 -16.70
CA ARG A 185 -5.59 0.27 -17.22
C ARG A 185 -7.03 -0.16 -16.97
N ASP A 186 -7.28 -1.45 -17.11
CA ASP A 186 -8.58 -2.05 -16.84
C ASP A 186 -8.95 -1.94 -15.35
N ALA A 187 -8.02 -2.29 -14.45
CA ALA A 187 -8.21 -2.18 -13.02
C ALA A 187 -8.39 -0.72 -12.56
N ASP A 188 -7.62 0.21 -13.12
CA ASP A 188 -7.78 1.64 -12.85
C ASP A 188 -9.16 2.15 -13.28
N ALA A 189 -9.59 1.82 -14.51
CA ALA A 189 -10.84 2.32 -15.06
C ALA A 189 -12.06 1.77 -14.30
N ASN A 190 -12.09 0.46 -14.07
CA ASN A 190 -13.21 -0.19 -13.39
C ASN A 190 -13.19 0.07 -11.89
N GLY A 191 -12.02 0.04 -11.24
CA GLY A 191 -11.88 0.39 -9.82
C GLY A 191 -12.30 1.83 -9.54
N PHE A 192 -11.93 2.77 -10.43
CA PHE A 192 -12.41 4.15 -10.39
C PHE A 192 -13.93 4.21 -10.47
N GLN A 193 -14.54 3.51 -11.43
CA GLN A 193 -15.99 3.49 -11.61
C GLN A 193 -16.70 2.83 -10.42
N ILE A 194 -16.16 1.75 -9.87
CA ILE A 194 -16.70 1.08 -8.66
C ILE A 194 -16.80 2.09 -7.51
N ALA A 195 -15.70 2.80 -7.19
CA ALA A 195 -15.66 3.76 -6.10
C ALA A 195 -16.58 4.97 -6.36
N MET A 196 -16.57 5.50 -7.58
CA MET A 196 -17.44 6.60 -7.97
C MET A 196 -18.94 6.27 -7.86
N ASN A 197 -19.34 5.06 -8.25
CA ASN A 197 -20.73 4.60 -8.14
C ASN A 197 -21.22 4.56 -6.68
N LYS A 198 -20.27 4.50 -5.71
CA LYS A 198 -20.56 4.60 -4.27
C LYS A 198 -20.45 6.04 -3.74
N GLY A 199 -20.18 7.00 -4.60
CA GLY A 199 -20.15 8.43 -4.27
C GLY A 199 -18.81 8.95 -3.75
N TYR A 200 -17.73 8.20 -3.85
CA TYR A 200 -16.41 8.64 -3.41
C TYR A 200 -15.82 9.69 -4.34
N ALA A 201 -15.15 10.69 -3.73
CA ALA A 201 -14.57 11.84 -4.42
C ALA A 201 -13.52 11.44 -5.46
N PRO A 202 -13.72 11.74 -6.75
CA PRO A 202 -12.93 11.18 -7.84
C PRO A 202 -11.46 11.60 -7.83
N ASP A 203 -11.13 12.77 -7.29
CA ASP A 203 -9.76 13.29 -7.20
C ASP A 203 -8.88 12.53 -6.20
N GLN A 204 -9.48 11.68 -5.36
CA GLN A 204 -8.73 10.84 -4.43
C GLN A 204 -8.00 9.68 -5.13
N ALA A 205 -8.49 9.21 -6.28
CA ALA A 205 -7.79 8.18 -7.08
C ALA A 205 -6.41 8.67 -7.59
N PRO A 206 -6.31 9.76 -8.39
CA PRO A 206 -5.00 10.26 -8.81
C PRO A 206 -4.14 10.77 -7.64
N ALA A 207 -4.73 11.16 -6.50
CA ALA A 207 -3.98 11.54 -5.31
C ALA A 207 -3.16 10.37 -4.74
N VAL A 208 -3.73 9.16 -4.66
CA VAL A 208 -3.03 7.95 -4.22
C VAL A 208 -1.80 7.70 -5.11
N TRP A 209 -1.97 7.71 -6.43
CA TRP A 209 -0.87 7.51 -7.37
C TRP A 209 0.23 8.56 -7.23
N ARG A 210 -0.14 9.84 -7.08
CA ARG A 210 0.85 10.93 -6.93
C ARG A 210 1.74 10.76 -5.71
N PHE A 211 1.15 10.45 -4.55
CA PHE A 211 1.99 10.30 -3.35
C PHE A 211 2.84 9.02 -3.38
N MET A 212 2.33 7.91 -3.91
CA MET A 212 3.13 6.70 -4.07
C MET A 212 4.36 6.94 -4.96
N VAL A 213 4.19 7.67 -6.08
CA VAL A 213 5.33 8.04 -6.95
C VAL A 213 6.34 8.89 -6.22
N ALA A 214 5.87 9.85 -5.42
CA ALA A 214 6.76 10.73 -4.69
C ALA A 214 7.58 9.94 -3.63
N GLU A 215 6.94 9.02 -2.93
CA GLU A 215 7.58 8.14 -1.96
C GLU A 215 8.56 7.17 -2.64
N ASP A 216 8.16 6.52 -3.75
CA ASP A 216 9.03 5.60 -4.51
C ASP A 216 10.29 6.30 -5.05
N LYS A 217 10.16 7.52 -5.56
CA LYS A 217 11.31 8.33 -6.01
C LYS A 217 12.27 8.71 -4.88
N ALA A 218 11.79 8.74 -3.65
CA ALA A 218 12.60 9.09 -2.49
C ALA A 218 13.33 7.89 -1.88
N ARG A 219 12.99 6.65 -2.25
CA ARG A 219 13.65 5.43 -1.72
C ARG A 219 15.13 5.40 -2.08
N GLU A 220 15.94 4.82 -1.20
CA GLU A 220 17.40 4.81 -1.35
C GLU A 220 17.98 3.39 -1.42
N HIS A 221 17.49 2.47 -0.61
CA HIS A 221 18.14 1.18 -0.37
C HIS A 221 17.36 -0.03 -0.86
N SER A 222 16.06 0.01 -0.86
CA SER A 222 15.21 -1.06 -1.37
C SER A 222 14.74 -0.74 -2.79
N GLY A 223 14.42 -1.76 -3.57
CA GLY A 223 13.81 -1.60 -4.87
C GLY A 223 12.53 -0.74 -4.83
N ARG A 224 11.74 -0.77 -5.88
CA ARG A 224 10.47 -0.05 -5.95
C ARG A 224 9.52 -0.44 -4.81
N ILE A 225 8.57 0.43 -4.45
CA ILE A 225 7.45 0.08 -3.57
C ILE A 225 6.80 -1.21 -4.12
N ALA A 226 6.52 -2.20 -3.25
CA ALA A 226 6.01 -3.50 -3.64
C ALA A 226 4.78 -3.38 -4.56
N PHE A 227 3.82 -2.56 -4.19
CA PHE A 227 2.65 -2.27 -5.01
C PHE A 227 3.01 -1.76 -6.42
N LEU A 228 4.00 -0.88 -6.55
CA LEU A 228 4.43 -0.37 -7.86
C LEU A 228 5.28 -1.37 -8.66
N ALA A 229 5.82 -2.40 -8.01
CA ALA A 229 6.49 -3.51 -8.70
C ALA A 229 5.46 -4.49 -9.28
N ASP A 230 4.40 -4.76 -8.55
CA ASP A 230 3.31 -5.64 -8.95
C ASP A 230 2.32 -4.94 -9.90
N HIS A 231 2.14 -3.63 -9.74
CA HIS A 231 1.28 -2.75 -10.55
C HIS A 231 2.12 -1.69 -11.28
N PRO A 232 2.72 -2.01 -12.45
CA PRO A 232 3.66 -1.13 -13.14
C PRO A 232 3.06 0.25 -13.44
N GLN A 233 3.77 1.27 -12.96
CA GLN A 233 3.38 2.65 -13.15
C GLN A 233 3.67 3.15 -14.56
N SER A 234 2.77 4.03 -15.04
CA SER A 234 3.09 4.92 -16.16
C SER A 234 2.54 6.32 -15.88
N GLU A 235 3.23 7.33 -16.39
CA GLU A 235 2.72 8.71 -16.38
C GLU A 235 1.37 8.79 -17.09
N GLU A 236 1.14 7.92 -18.08
CA GLU A 236 -0.10 7.76 -18.81
C GLU A 236 -1.27 7.36 -17.88
N ARG A 237 -1.08 6.37 -16.96
CA ARG A 237 -2.09 5.94 -16.00
C ARG A 237 -2.52 7.09 -15.10
N LEU A 238 -1.55 7.82 -14.53
CA LEU A 238 -1.81 9.00 -13.71
C LEU A 238 -2.58 10.07 -14.48
N ALA A 239 -2.14 10.38 -15.72
CA ALA A 239 -2.82 11.38 -16.56
C ALA A 239 -4.24 10.95 -16.93
N THR A 240 -4.46 9.66 -17.20
CA THR A 240 -5.79 9.10 -17.50
C THR A 240 -6.72 9.20 -16.31
N LEU A 241 -6.27 8.80 -15.12
CA LEU A 241 -7.04 8.93 -13.88
C LEU A 241 -7.32 10.40 -13.54
N GLN A 242 -6.36 11.30 -13.74
CA GLN A 242 -6.57 12.73 -13.52
C GLN A 242 -7.67 13.28 -14.44
N LYS A 243 -7.59 12.95 -15.74
CA LYS A 243 -8.62 13.37 -16.72
C LYS A 243 -10.00 12.80 -16.37
N ALA A 244 -10.07 11.54 -15.96
CA ALA A 244 -11.32 10.92 -15.52
C ALA A 244 -11.88 11.64 -14.28
N ALA A 245 -11.03 11.95 -13.29
CA ALA A 245 -11.43 12.68 -12.09
C ALA A 245 -11.93 14.10 -12.39
N ASP A 246 -11.23 14.83 -13.26
CA ASP A 246 -11.64 16.19 -13.67
C ASP A 246 -13.01 16.19 -14.37
N SER A 247 -13.25 15.18 -15.23
CA SER A 247 -14.55 15.02 -15.90
C SER A 247 -15.65 14.65 -14.91
N ALA A 248 -15.36 13.76 -13.97
CA ALA A 248 -16.33 13.27 -13.00
C ALA A 248 -16.69 14.33 -11.95
N ARG A 249 -15.74 15.15 -11.52
CA ARG A 249 -15.96 16.19 -10.50
C ARG A 249 -17.10 17.13 -10.85
N SER A 250 -17.29 17.43 -12.13
CA SER A 250 -18.35 18.31 -12.62
C SER A 250 -19.76 17.68 -12.66
N THR A 251 -19.86 16.35 -12.50
CA THR A 251 -21.13 15.63 -12.66
C THR A 251 -22.02 15.69 -11.43
N ARG A 252 -21.46 15.94 -10.24
CA ARG A 252 -22.18 16.10 -8.98
C ARG A 252 -21.33 16.88 -7.97
N SER A 253 -21.96 17.40 -6.90
CA SER A 253 -21.29 18.20 -5.86
C SER A 253 -21.21 17.53 -4.49
N ASP A 254 -21.88 16.38 -4.31
CA ASP A 254 -22.03 15.68 -3.03
C ASP A 254 -21.08 14.47 -2.90
N TRP A 255 -19.86 14.64 -3.39
CA TRP A 255 -18.81 13.63 -3.26
C TRP A 255 -18.37 13.45 -1.81
N THR A 256 -18.06 12.21 -1.45
CA THR A 256 -17.67 11.79 -0.09
C THR A 256 -16.20 11.41 -0.02
N GLU A 257 -15.51 11.88 1.03
CA GLU A 257 -14.15 11.44 1.38
C GLU A 257 -14.13 10.61 2.66
N ASN A 258 -15.04 10.89 3.62
CA ASN A 258 -15.11 10.25 4.93
C ASN A 258 -13.77 10.31 5.72
N ALA A 259 -13.08 11.46 5.68
CA ALA A 259 -11.79 11.64 6.32
C ALA A 259 -11.87 11.47 7.85
N ASP A 260 -12.89 12.03 8.50
CA ASP A 260 -13.06 11.93 9.96
C ASP A 260 -13.36 10.51 10.42
N LEU A 261 -14.17 9.77 9.65
CA LEU A 261 -14.43 8.36 9.91
C LEU A 261 -13.14 7.54 9.81
N TYR A 262 -12.39 7.74 8.72
CA TYR A 262 -11.13 7.05 8.51
C TYR A 262 -10.14 7.34 9.65
N ARG A 263 -9.97 8.63 9.99
CA ARG A 263 -9.09 9.05 11.09
C ARG A 263 -9.46 8.38 12.41
N LYS A 264 -10.76 8.37 12.75
CA LYS A 264 -11.26 7.72 13.97
C LYS A 264 -10.89 6.23 14.03
N ILE A 265 -10.98 5.52 12.91
CA ILE A 265 -10.65 4.10 12.81
C ILE A 265 -9.13 3.87 12.87
N ALA A 266 -8.34 4.71 12.22
CA ALA A 266 -6.88 4.56 12.14
C ALA A 266 -6.14 4.98 13.42
N THR A 267 -6.65 5.98 14.16
CA THR A 267 -5.98 6.57 15.33
C THR A 267 -5.46 5.56 16.36
N PRO A 268 -6.20 4.50 16.76
CA PRO A 268 -5.71 3.53 17.74
C PRO A 268 -4.45 2.77 17.30
N PHE A 269 -4.16 2.74 16.01
CA PHE A 269 -3.08 1.95 15.42
C PHE A 269 -1.89 2.80 14.98
N LEU A 270 -2.03 4.13 14.92
CA LEU A 270 -1.03 5.03 14.33
C LEU A 270 0.35 4.91 14.99
N SER A 271 0.41 4.82 16.32
CA SER A 271 1.71 4.69 17.01
C SER A 271 2.47 3.47 16.50
N ARG A 272 1.81 2.31 16.45
CA ARG A 272 2.40 1.06 15.98
C ARG A 272 2.80 1.13 14.50
N TRP A 273 1.90 1.62 13.64
CA TRP A 273 2.19 1.71 12.20
C TRP A 273 3.34 2.68 11.90
N ILE A 274 3.46 3.77 12.67
CA ILE A 274 4.57 4.73 12.53
C ILE A 274 5.88 4.10 12.99
N GLU A 275 5.88 3.34 14.09
CA GLU A 275 7.06 2.61 14.54
C GLU A 275 7.53 1.60 13.49
N ASP A 276 6.62 0.81 12.93
CA ASP A 276 6.91 -0.16 11.87
C ASP A 276 7.45 0.52 10.60
N GLU A 277 6.85 1.65 10.18
CA GLU A 277 7.34 2.45 9.06
C GLU A 277 8.77 2.93 9.29
N LEU A 278 9.03 3.49 10.46
CA LEU A 278 10.36 3.98 10.82
C LEU A 278 11.39 2.85 10.94
N ALA A 279 10.97 1.64 11.31
CA ALA A 279 11.83 0.47 11.44
C ALA A 279 12.29 -0.10 10.08
N ARG A 280 11.62 0.24 8.97
CA ARG A 280 12.00 -0.20 7.61
C ARG A 280 13.40 0.25 7.17
N GLY A 281 13.89 1.35 7.71
CA GLY A 281 15.21 1.88 7.33
C GLY A 281 15.21 2.66 6.01
N GLU A 282 14.05 3.19 5.58
CA GLU A 282 13.90 4.05 4.39
C GLU A 282 13.57 5.51 4.79
N PRO A 283 14.49 6.22 5.49
CA PRO A 283 14.16 7.51 6.10
C PRO A 283 13.87 8.61 5.06
N ARG A 284 14.34 8.49 3.82
CA ARG A 284 14.01 9.46 2.76
C ARG A 284 12.57 9.34 2.34
N GLU A 285 12.07 8.11 2.15
CA GLU A 285 10.67 7.83 1.87
C GLU A 285 9.80 8.29 3.06
N SER A 286 10.18 7.89 4.29
CA SER A 286 9.44 8.27 5.52
C SER A 286 9.33 9.79 5.69
N VAL A 287 10.34 10.59 5.30
CA VAL A 287 10.24 12.05 5.31
C VAL A 287 9.14 12.52 4.36
N VAL A 288 9.08 12.01 3.13
CA VAL A 288 8.04 12.38 2.14
C VAL A 288 6.66 12.01 2.66
N LEU A 289 6.51 10.80 3.20
CA LEU A 289 5.27 10.33 3.82
C LEU A 289 4.81 11.27 4.93
N PHE A 290 5.65 11.49 5.96
CA PHE A 290 5.24 12.27 7.13
C PHE A 290 5.12 13.77 6.85
N GLN A 291 5.85 14.34 5.89
CA GLN A 291 5.59 15.70 5.40
C GLN A 291 4.16 15.84 4.88
N ARG A 292 3.71 14.87 4.07
CA ARG A 292 2.34 14.86 3.53
C ARG A 292 1.29 14.67 4.62
N LEU A 293 1.48 13.69 5.52
CA LEU A 293 0.53 13.41 6.60
C LEU A 293 0.42 14.57 7.59
N SER A 294 1.57 15.15 7.99
CA SER A 294 1.61 16.32 8.88
C SER A 294 1.01 17.58 8.25
N ALA A 295 1.13 17.75 6.94
CA ALA A 295 0.51 18.87 6.23
C ALA A 295 -1.02 18.72 6.14
N ALA A 296 -1.52 17.49 6.02
CA ALA A 296 -2.95 17.20 5.93
C ALA A 296 -3.64 17.25 7.32
N ASP A 297 -2.93 16.85 8.37
CA ASP A 297 -3.43 16.91 9.75
C ASP A 297 -2.34 17.48 10.68
N PRO A 298 -2.16 18.82 10.69
CA PRO A 298 -1.12 19.46 11.51
C PRO A 298 -1.32 19.30 13.03
N ALA A 299 -2.53 18.97 13.45
CA ALA A 299 -2.87 18.76 14.87
C ALA A 299 -2.56 17.34 15.36
N ASN A 300 -2.18 16.43 14.48
CA ASN A 300 -1.84 15.06 14.84
C ASN A 300 -0.41 14.96 15.37
N ALA A 301 -0.28 14.80 16.68
CA ALA A 301 1.01 14.73 17.37
C ALA A 301 1.90 13.58 16.84
N LEU A 302 1.32 12.43 16.49
CA LEU A 302 2.07 11.27 16.04
C LEU A 302 2.65 11.48 14.63
N TYR A 303 1.94 12.18 13.73
CA TYR A 303 2.49 12.52 12.41
C TYR A 303 3.65 13.51 12.52
N GLN A 304 3.54 14.51 13.39
CA GLN A 304 4.63 15.44 13.66
C GLN A 304 5.84 14.73 14.30
N TYR A 305 5.60 13.81 15.24
CA TYR A 305 6.64 12.96 15.82
C TYR A 305 7.33 12.08 14.77
N GLY A 306 6.53 11.39 13.93
CA GLY A 306 7.04 10.57 12.83
C GLY A 306 7.92 11.37 11.87
N LEU A 307 7.54 12.62 11.56
CA LEU A 307 8.35 13.53 10.74
C LEU A 307 9.69 13.86 11.42
N GLY A 308 9.66 14.14 12.73
CA GLY A 308 10.87 14.37 13.51
C GLY A 308 11.82 13.18 13.49
N GLU A 309 11.30 11.98 13.73
CA GLU A 309 12.06 10.74 13.67
C GLU A 309 12.61 10.45 12.27
N ALA A 310 11.83 10.70 11.22
CA ALA A 310 12.27 10.50 9.84
C ALA A 310 13.45 11.42 9.48
N TYR A 311 13.37 12.73 9.84
CA TYR A 311 14.50 13.65 9.66
C TYR A 311 15.71 13.23 10.49
N ARG A 312 15.53 12.88 11.77
CA ARG A 312 16.62 12.45 12.65
C ARG A 312 17.35 11.23 12.09
N ARG A 313 16.62 10.27 11.52
CA ARG A 313 17.17 9.04 10.92
C ARG A 313 17.78 9.28 9.56
N ARG A 314 17.20 10.14 8.73
CA ARG A 314 17.77 10.53 7.42
C ARG A 314 19.11 11.26 7.58
N ASN A 315 19.21 12.11 8.58
CA ASN A 315 20.45 12.73 9.04
C ASN A 315 21.28 13.43 7.94
N MET A 316 20.61 14.16 7.05
CA MET A 316 21.26 15.04 6.08
C MET A 316 21.62 16.39 6.72
N LYS A 317 22.40 17.23 6.00
CA LYS A 317 22.97 18.48 6.51
C LYS A 317 21.97 19.40 7.22
N ASP A 318 20.74 19.51 6.68
CA ASP A 318 19.71 20.44 7.20
C ASP A 318 18.62 19.73 8.03
N ASP A 319 18.79 18.45 8.34
CA ASP A 319 17.75 17.66 9.00
C ASP A 319 17.64 17.92 10.51
N ALA A 320 18.74 18.26 11.19
CA ALA A 320 18.70 18.47 12.62
C ALA A 320 17.74 19.60 13.04
N PRO A 321 17.77 20.80 12.45
CA PRO A 321 16.77 21.83 12.77
C PRO A 321 15.35 21.43 12.37
N GLN A 322 15.16 20.70 11.25
CA GLN A 322 13.86 20.20 10.80
C GLN A 322 13.29 19.17 11.79
N ALA A 323 14.12 18.25 12.27
CA ALA A 323 13.71 17.28 13.28
C ALA A 323 13.26 17.95 14.57
N ILE A 324 14.04 18.92 15.09
CA ILE A 324 13.69 19.67 16.30
C ILE A 324 12.36 20.43 16.10
N ALA A 325 12.17 21.06 14.94
CA ALA A 325 10.93 21.79 14.63
C ALA A 325 9.73 20.84 14.63
N ALA A 326 9.84 19.67 14.00
CA ALA A 326 8.78 18.66 13.95
C ALA A 326 8.46 18.10 15.36
N TYR A 327 9.47 17.78 16.17
CA TYR A 327 9.23 17.35 17.55
C TYR A 327 8.56 18.44 18.40
N ARG A 328 8.95 19.71 18.25
CA ARG A 328 8.27 20.82 18.94
C ARG A 328 6.82 20.97 18.48
N ALA A 329 6.56 20.77 17.19
CA ALA A 329 5.19 20.75 16.68
C ALA A 329 4.38 19.59 17.31
N ALA A 330 4.96 18.40 17.44
CA ALA A 330 4.34 17.28 18.14
C ALA A 330 4.00 17.61 19.58
N LEU A 331 4.95 18.25 20.31
CA LEU A 331 4.78 18.64 21.71
C LEU A 331 3.74 19.75 21.91
N ALA A 332 3.43 20.52 20.88
CA ALA A 332 2.39 21.56 20.90
C ALA A 332 0.97 21.02 20.64
N CYS A 333 0.85 19.78 20.16
CA CYS A 333 -0.44 19.13 19.92
C CYS A 333 -1.07 18.60 21.21
N ALA A 334 -2.35 18.23 21.15
CA ALA A 334 -2.99 17.45 22.20
C ALA A 334 -2.36 16.05 22.29
N GLU A 335 -2.19 15.53 23.51
CA GLU A 335 -1.63 14.18 23.77
C GLU A 335 -0.28 13.92 23.07
N PRO A 336 0.75 14.75 23.31
CA PRO A 336 2.03 14.61 22.66
C PRO A 336 2.76 13.35 23.14
N PRO A 337 3.42 12.60 22.23
CA PRO A 337 4.27 11.49 22.64
C PRO A 337 5.50 12.02 23.42
N ALA A 338 5.77 11.44 24.59
CA ALA A 338 6.92 11.84 25.41
C ALA A 338 8.24 11.65 24.67
N GLU A 339 8.30 10.67 23.76
CA GLU A 339 9.44 10.35 22.90
C GLU A 339 9.90 11.53 22.03
N ALA A 340 9.04 12.53 21.80
CA ALA A 340 9.45 13.77 21.11
C ALA A 340 10.51 14.52 21.90
N TRP A 341 10.44 14.54 23.25
CA TRP A 341 11.52 15.08 24.11
C TRP A 341 12.82 14.28 23.95
N ARG A 342 12.73 12.94 23.93
CA ARG A 342 13.89 12.09 23.67
C ARG A 342 14.52 12.42 22.32
N GLY A 343 13.69 12.56 21.28
CA GLY A 343 14.13 12.93 19.94
C GLY A 343 14.91 14.24 19.91
N ILE A 344 14.41 15.30 20.56
CA ILE A 344 15.11 16.59 20.71
C ILE A 344 16.45 16.38 21.42
N GLY A 345 16.48 15.63 22.53
CA GLY A 345 17.70 15.35 23.29
C GLY A 345 18.76 14.64 22.44
N LEU A 346 18.38 13.63 21.66
CA LEU A 346 19.29 12.89 20.77
C LEU A 346 19.86 13.80 19.66
N VAL A 347 19.03 14.66 19.06
CA VAL A 347 19.50 15.60 18.03
C VAL A 347 20.45 16.63 18.63
N ALA A 348 20.08 17.23 19.76
CA ALA A 348 20.89 18.23 20.46
C ALA A 348 22.24 17.67 20.91
N MET A 349 22.25 16.46 21.49
CA MET A 349 23.47 15.77 21.90
C MET A 349 24.40 15.55 20.69
N LYS A 350 23.88 15.08 19.57
CA LYS A 350 24.65 14.86 18.34
C LYS A 350 25.21 16.17 17.76
N SER A 351 24.48 17.27 17.90
CA SER A 351 24.90 18.60 17.44
C SER A 351 25.84 19.31 18.42
N GLY A 352 26.12 18.72 19.60
CA GLY A 352 26.97 19.30 20.63
C GLY A 352 26.28 20.34 21.52
N ASP A 353 24.96 20.54 21.38
CA ASP A 353 24.17 21.41 22.26
C ASP A 353 23.82 20.68 23.58
N ARG A 354 24.82 20.62 24.47
CA ARG A 354 24.70 19.93 25.76
C ARG A 354 23.58 20.51 26.65
N PRO A 355 23.39 21.83 26.76
CA PRO A 355 22.28 22.40 27.55
C PRO A 355 20.92 21.92 27.04
N GLN A 356 20.64 22.05 25.73
CA GLN A 356 19.38 21.60 25.14
C GLN A 356 19.17 20.10 25.30
N ALA A 357 20.24 19.29 25.14
CA ALA A 357 20.17 17.83 25.33
C ALA A 357 19.76 17.47 26.76
N LYS A 358 20.39 18.13 27.76
CA LYS A 358 20.10 17.93 29.18
C LYS A 358 18.65 18.26 29.50
N ASP A 359 18.19 19.43 29.08
CA ASP A 359 16.81 19.88 29.31
C ASP A 359 15.79 18.90 28.69
N ALA A 360 16.02 18.49 27.47
CA ALA A 360 15.14 17.58 26.75
C ALA A 360 15.09 16.17 27.37
N PHE A 361 16.24 15.59 27.74
CA PHE A 361 16.26 14.29 28.42
C PHE A 361 15.65 14.36 29.82
N THR A 362 15.81 15.48 30.56
CA THR A 362 15.17 15.69 31.82
C THR A 362 13.64 15.76 31.68
N ALA A 363 13.15 16.47 30.67
CA ALA A 363 11.72 16.53 30.34
C ALA A 363 11.19 15.13 29.96
N TYR A 364 11.90 14.39 29.12
CA TYR A 364 11.52 13.02 28.76
C TYR A 364 11.35 12.12 29.99
N ARG A 365 12.32 12.16 30.93
CA ARG A 365 12.28 11.42 32.19
C ARG A 365 11.08 11.77 33.06
N ALA A 366 10.69 13.05 33.06
CA ALA A 366 9.53 13.52 33.81
C ALA A 366 8.20 13.03 33.19
N HIS A 367 8.11 13.01 31.86
CA HIS A 367 6.89 12.61 31.13
C HIS A 367 6.78 11.10 30.89
N ALA A 368 7.89 10.36 30.91
CA ALA A 368 7.94 8.91 30.72
C ALA A 368 8.83 8.23 31.81
N PRO A 369 8.44 8.23 33.07
CA PRO A 369 9.27 7.75 34.19
C PRO A 369 9.56 6.22 34.08
N ASP A 370 8.67 5.47 33.45
CA ASP A 370 8.74 4.02 33.31
C ASP A 370 9.17 3.58 31.89
N ALA A 371 9.72 4.50 31.08
CA ALA A 371 10.19 4.19 29.74
C ALA A 371 11.25 3.07 29.75
N ALA A 372 11.15 2.15 28.80
CA ALA A 372 12.05 1.00 28.68
C ALA A 372 13.54 1.41 28.50
N ASP A 373 13.79 2.57 27.88
CA ASP A 373 15.11 3.13 27.62
C ASP A 373 15.61 4.09 28.72
N LYS A 374 14.95 4.12 29.86
CA LYS A 374 15.30 4.95 31.02
C LYS A 374 16.77 4.90 31.39
N ALA A 375 17.33 3.69 31.50
CA ALA A 375 18.74 3.51 31.89
C ALA A 375 19.71 4.15 30.88
N MET A 376 19.38 4.11 29.60
CA MET A 376 20.15 4.76 28.54
C MET A 376 20.09 6.30 28.68
N ILE A 377 18.92 6.84 28.95
CA ILE A 377 18.74 8.28 29.15
C ILE A 377 19.45 8.77 30.40
N ASP A 378 19.39 8.01 31.51
CA ASP A 378 20.15 8.31 32.74
C ASP A 378 21.64 8.35 32.46
N PHE A 379 22.17 7.40 31.70
CA PHE A 379 23.55 7.41 31.27
C PHE A 379 23.90 8.68 30.47
N TYR A 380 23.08 9.06 29.49
CA TYR A 380 23.30 10.31 28.71
C TYR A 380 23.31 11.55 29.61
N LEU A 381 22.41 11.62 30.58
CA LEU A 381 22.38 12.75 31.54
C LEU A 381 23.64 12.86 32.38
N THR A 382 24.34 11.72 32.67
CA THR A 382 25.63 11.76 33.40
C THR A 382 26.79 12.26 32.52
N GLN A 383 26.65 12.24 31.20
CA GLN A 383 27.66 12.68 30.24
C GLN A 383 27.47 14.16 29.82
N LEU A 384 26.33 14.75 30.13
CA LEU A 384 25.97 16.14 29.84
C LEU A 384 26.21 17.07 31.03
#